data_f378310f560d221da76142b883b19937
#
_entry.id   f378310f560d221da76142b883b19937
#
_cell.length_a   1.000
_cell.length_b   1.000
_cell.length_c   1.000
_cell.angle_alpha   90.00
_cell.angle_beta   90.00
_cell.angle_gamma   90.00
#
_symmetry.space_group_name_H-M   'P 1'
#
loop_
_entity.id
_entity.type
_entity.pdbx_description
1 polymer ?
#
loop_
_entity_poly.entity_id
_entity_poly.type
_entity_poly.pdbx_seq_one_letter_code
_entity_poly.pdbx_strand_id
1 'polypeptide(L)'
;VVLRPGSGTRQQDSLGGADGLALASDPGGTLNFLAMVENLQGDSGRGYYLEMLIGTPPQALNILVDTGSSNFAVAGVPDPDVTSYFNTELSSTYKSQGIGVTVKYSQGSWTGVLGTDVITIPKGIYGSYTVNIATILESENFFLAGVKWHGILGLAYDALAKPSS
;
A
#
# COMPACT_ATOMS: atom_id res chain seq x y z
N VAL A 1 5.83 -1.00 8.10
CA VAL A 1 6.02 0.21 7.29
C VAL A 1 5.74 1.43 8.15
N VAL A 2 6.61 2.41 8.09
CA VAL A 2 6.43 3.68 8.79
C VAL A 2 6.47 4.80 7.74
N LEU A 3 5.41 5.58 7.69
CA LEU A 3 5.30 6.72 6.80
C LEU A 3 5.23 7.98 7.65
N ARG A 4 6.13 8.93 7.41
CA ARG A 4 6.18 10.17 8.19
C ARG A 4 5.81 11.33 7.31
N PRO A 5 4.88 12.20 7.76
CA PRO A 5 4.58 13.42 7.02
C PRO A 5 5.85 14.24 6.85
N GLY A 6 6.05 14.75 5.63
CA GLY A 6 7.14 15.68 5.38
C GLY A 6 6.84 17.05 5.98
N SER A 7 7.83 17.94 5.94
CA SER A 7 7.62 19.31 6.35
C SER A 7 6.77 20.06 5.31
N GLY A 8 5.66 20.51 5.74
CA GLY A 8 4.60 21.30 5.24
C GLY A 8 4.45 21.58 3.75
N THR A 9 5.28 22.33 3.12
CA THR A 9 4.92 23.02 1.88
C THR A 9 5.19 22.26 0.58
N ARG A 10 5.83 21.11 0.65
CA ARG A 10 6.28 20.38 -0.55
C ARG A 10 5.35 19.29 -1.02
N GLN A 11 4.25 19.15 -0.36
CA GLN A 11 3.36 18.02 -0.59
C GLN A 11 2.31 18.32 -1.64
N GLN A 12 2.23 19.57 -2.02
CA GLN A 12 1.18 20.06 -2.91
C GLN A 12 1.21 19.42 -4.29
N ASP A 13 2.40 19.15 -4.80
CA ASP A 13 2.55 18.65 -6.17
C ASP A 13 2.18 17.17 -6.32
N SER A 14 2.05 16.46 -5.20
CA SER A 14 1.72 15.04 -5.24
C SER A 14 0.22 14.74 -5.33
N LEU A 15 -0.61 15.77 -5.19
CA LEU A 15 -2.06 15.62 -5.18
C LEU A 15 -2.70 16.27 -6.40
N GLY A 16 -3.70 15.57 -6.96
CA GLY A 16 -4.49 16.07 -8.08
C GLY A 16 -5.97 16.20 -7.71
N GLY A 17 -6.71 16.95 -8.53
CA GLY A 17 -8.14 17.12 -8.37
C GLY A 17 -8.54 18.06 -7.22
N ALA A 18 -9.84 18.17 -7.00
CA ALA A 18 -10.38 19.11 -6.00
C ALA A 18 -9.97 18.74 -4.58
N ASP A 19 -10.03 17.45 -4.24
CA ASP A 19 -9.60 16.95 -2.92
C ASP A 19 -8.11 17.21 -2.70
N GLY A 20 -7.31 17.01 -3.73
CA GLY A 20 -5.88 17.26 -3.68
C GLY A 20 -5.56 18.73 -3.43
N LEU A 21 -6.28 19.63 -4.09
CA LEU A 21 -6.09 21.07 -3.88
C LEU A 21 -6.49 21.50 -2.47
N ALA A 22 -7.59 20.97 -1.95
CA ALA A 22 -8.02 21.27 -0.58
C ALA A 22 -7.00 20.77 0.45
N LEU A 23 -6.47 19.57 0.27
CA LEU A 23 -5.45 19.00 1.16
C LEU A 23 -4.13 19.77 1.05
N ALA A 24 -3.77 20.23 -0.17
CA ALA A 24 -2.56 21.00 -0.39
C ALA A 24 -2.60 22.36 0.30
N SER A 25 -3.78 22.99 0.40
CA SER A 25 -3.93 24.28 1.07
C SER A 25 -3.87 24.22 2.58
N ASP A 26 -4.00 23.01 3.18
CA ASP A 26 -3.99 22.82 4.62
C ASP A 26 -3.24 21.54 5.00
N PRO A 27 -1.96 21.41 4.60
CA PRO A 27 -1.19 20.21 4.86
C PRO A 27 -0.99 19.96 6.35
N GLY A 28 -1.31 18.74 6.82
CA GLY A 28 -1.22 18.38 8.23
C GLY A 28 -2.30 18.97 9.11
N GLY A 29 -3.25 19.72 8.53
CA GLY A 29 -4.31 20.37 9.26
C GLY A 29 -5.62 19.59 9.25
N THR A 30 -6.71 20.31 9.53
CA THR A 30 -8.05 19.73 9.69
C THR A 30 -8.55 19.03 8.43
N LEU A 31 -8.29 19.57 7.24
CA LEU A 31 -8.76 18.98 6.00
C LEU A 31 -8.10 17.62 5.74
N ASN A 32 -6.81 17.48 6.02
CA ASN A 32 -6.11 16.19 5.94
C ASN A 32 -6.72 15.18 6.91
N PHE A 33 -6.95 15.61 8.14
CA PHE A 33 -7.56 14.77 9.16
C PHE A 33 -8.94 14.28 8.72
N LEU A 34 -9.79 15.17 8.22
CA LEU A 34 -11.13 14.82 7.77
C LEU A 34 -11.11 13.86 6.59
N ALA A 35 -10.19 14.05 5.65
CA ALA A 35 -10.02 13.14 4.52
C ALA A 35 -9.61 11.75 5.01
N MET A 36 -8.71 11.66 5.99
CA MET A 36 -8.27 10.39 6.56
C MET A 36 -9.38 9.66 7.31
N VAL A 37 -10.26 10.37 7.98
CA VAL A 37 -11.36 9.76 8.74
C VAL A 37 -12.25 8.89 7.85
N GLU A 38 -12.39 9.26 6.58
CA GLU A 38 -13.30 8.57 5.66
C GLU A 38 -12.56 7.72 4.60
N ASN A 39 -11.25 7.56 4.70
CA ASN A 39 -10.51 6.89 3.65
C ASN A 39 -10.49 5.36 3.76
N LEU A 40 -10.90 4.79 4.88
CA LEU A 40 -10.98 3.34 5.06
C LEU A 40 -12.32 2.82 4.59
N GLN A 41 -12.28 1.80 3.73
CA GLN A 41 -13.45 1.09 3.23
C GLN A 41 -13.38 -0.35 3.71
N GLY A 42 -14.48 -1.05 3.67
CA GLY A 42 -14.50 -2.46 4.04
C GLY A 42 -15.86 -2.92 4.53
N ASP A 43 -15.95 -4.22 4.72
CA ASP A 43 -17.14 -4.90 5.21
C ASP A 43 -16.81 -5.59 6.54
N SER A 44 -17.84 -5.73 7.37
CA SER A 44 -17.72 -6.44 8.65
C SER A 44 -17.13 -7.84 8.44
N GLY A 45 -16.09 -8.16 9.21
CA GLY A 45 -15.43 -9.46 9.19
C GLY A 45 -14.38 -9.65 8.07
N ARG A 46 -14.22 -8.67 7.18
CA ARG A 46 -13.26 -8.78 6.06
C ARG A 46 -12.12 -7.77 6.10
N GLY A 47 -12.08 -6.92 7.14
CA GLY A 47 -11.05 -5.92 7.34
C GLY A 47 -11.31 -4.63 6.60
N TYR A 48 -10.44 -3.65 6.85
CA TYR A 48 -10.51 -2.32 6.24
C TYR A 48 -9.36 -2.15 5.26
N TYR A 49 -9.64 -1.49 4.14
CA TYR A 49 -8.64 -1.18 3.14
C TYR A 49 -8.74 0.29 2.71
N LEU A 50 -7.64 0.81 2.17
CA LEU A 50 -7.60 2.14 1.58
C LEU A 50 -6.92 2.09 0.22
N GLU A 51 -7.24 3.08 -0.62
CA GLU A 51 -6.59 3.21 -1.91
C GLU A 51 -5.18 3.77 -1.73
N MET A 52 -4.23 3.16 -2.40
CA MET A 52 -2.86 3.64 -2.52
C MET A 52 -2.47 3.71 -3.98
N LEU A 53 -1.68 4.69 -4.33
CA LEU A 53 -1.09 4.83 -5.66
C LEU A 53 0.35 4.37 -5.59
N ILE A 54 0.73 3.44 -6.46
CA ILE A 54 2.03 2.78 -6.42
C ILE A 54 2.71 2.92 -7.77
N GLY A 55 3.96 3.35 -7.76
CA GLY A 55 4.79 3.42 -8.96
C GLY A 55 4.59 4.66 -9.81
N THR A 56 5.28 4.69 -10.95
CA THR A 56 5.27 5.81 -11.89
C THR A 56 5.12 5.28 -13.32
N PRO A 57 4.06 5.58 -14.06
CA PRO A 57 2.88 6.33 -13.59
C PRO A 57 2.11 5.55 -12.50
N PRO A 58 1.30 6.23 -11.67
CA PRO A 58 0.65 5.59 -10.54
C PRO A 58 -0.31 4.48 -10.93
N GLN A 59 -0.26 3.38 -10.20
CA GLN A 59 -1.22 2.28 -10.29
C GLN A 59 -2.02 2.26 -9.00
N ALA A 60 -3.34 2.36 -9.10
CA ALA A 60 -4.22 2.41 -7.95
C ALA A 60 -4.57 1.00 -7.48
N LEU A 61 -4.33 0.71 -6.22
CA LEU A 61 -4.68 -0.57 -5.60
C LEU A 61 -5.31 -0.33 -4.24
N ASN A 62 -6.22 -1.21 -3.87
CA ASN A 62 -6.81 -1.22 -2.54
C ASN A 62 -5.97 -2.08 -1.61
N ILE A 63 -5.55 -1.52 -0.50
CA ILE A 63 -4.58 -2.14 0.39
C ILE A 63 -5.20 -2.33 1.77
N LEU A 64 -5.24 -3.59 2.22
CA LEU A 64 -5.73 -3.95 3.55
C LEU A 64 -4.81 -3.37 4.62
N VAL A 65 -5.39 -2.74 5.63
CA VAL A 65 -4.64 -2.24 6.78
C VAL A 65 -4.56 -3.33 7.83
N ASP A 66 -3.35 -3.72 8.22
CA ASP A 66 -3.13 -4.82 9.15
C ASP A 66 -2.13 -4.43 10.24
N THR A 67 -2.63 -4.25 11.47
CA THR A 67 -1.79 -3.97 12.63
C THR A 67 -1.12 -5.21 13.19
N GLY A 68 -1.46 -6.40 12.68
CA GLY A 68 -0.93 -7.67 13.13
C GLY A 68 0.23 -8.22 12.31
N SER A 69 0.65 -7.50 11.26
CA SER A 69 1.78 -7.90 10.42
C SER A 69 2.64 -6.71 10.05
N SER A 70 3.78 -6.97 9.39
CA SER A 70 4.80 -5.93 9.22
C SER A 70 5.33 -5.79 7.80
N ASN A 71 4.78 -6.52 6.84
CA ASN A 71 5.18 -6.42 5.44
C ASN A 71 4.16 -5.63 4.63
N PHE A 72 4.67 -4.83 3.68
CA PHE A 72 3.85 -4.25 2.63
C PHE A 72 3.97 -5.15 1.41
N ALA A 73 2.87 -5.78 1.02
CA ALA A 73 2.85 -6.75 -0.06
C ALA A 73 1.61 -6.56 -0.93
N VAL A 74 1.79 -6.63 -2.23
CA VAL A 74 0.71 -6.44 -3.20
C VAL A 74 0.72 -7.57 -4.22
N ALA A 75 -0.45 -7.90 -4.78
CA ALA A 75 -0.51 -8.82 -5.90
C ALA A 75 0.39 -8.32 -7.03
N GLY A 76 1.24 -9.19 -7.56
CA GLY A 76 2.20 -8.85 -8.60
C GLY A 76 1.97 -9.56 -9.92
N VAL A 77 1.00 -10.46 -9.97
CA VAL A 77 0.61 -11.23 -11.17
C VAL A 77 -0.91 -11.39 -11.17
N PRO A 78 -1.51 -11.66 -12.32
CA PRO A 78 -2.93 -11.99 -12.37
C PRO A 78 -3.28 -13.19 -11.50
N ASP A 79 -4.40 -13.10 -10.80
CA ASP A 79 -4.91 -14.15 -9.94
C ASP A 79 -6.45 -14.17 -10.06
N PRO A 80 -7.08 -15.36 -10.13
CA PRO A 80 -8.55 -15.44 -10.30
C PRO A 80 -9.33 -14.77 -9.15
N ASP A 81 -8.75 -14.69 -7.97
CA ASP A 81 -9.42 -14.12 -6.80
C ASP A 81 -9.07 -12.65 -6.56
N VAL A 82 -8.28 -12.04 -7.43
CA VAL A 82 -7.82 -10.66 -7.28
C VAL A 82 -8.17 -9.86 -8.53
N THR A 83 -8.85 -8.74 -8.36
CA THR A 83 -9.36 -7.94 -9.48
C THR A 83 -8.29 -7.07 -10.13
N SER A 84 -7.16 -6.84 -9.46
CA SER A 84 -6.09 -6.01 -9.98
C SER A 84 -4.75 -6.40 -9.35
N TYR A 85 -3.66 -6.02 -9.97
CA TYR A 85 -2.32 -6.29 -9.46
C TYR A 85 -1.37 -5.15 -9.84
N PHE A 86 -0.24 -5.07 -9.14
CA PHE A 86 0.81 -4.10 -9.45
C PHE A 86 1.75 -4.69 -10.51
N ASN A 87 1.79 -4.05 -11.67
CA ASN A 87 2.70 -4.46 -12.74
C ASN A 87 4.01 -3.68 -12.62
N THR A 88 5.04 -4.32 -12.12
CA THR A 88 6.35 -3.71 -11.92
C THR A 88 6.99 -3.23 -13.21
N GLU A 89 6.72 -3.91 -14.33
CA GLU A 89 7.28 -3.56 -15.63
C GLU A 89 6.78 -2.21 -16.16
N LEU A 90 5.62 -1.76 -15.68
CA LEU A 90 5.04 -0.49 -16.09
C LEU A 90 5.50 0.67 -15.21
N SER A 91 6.24 0.41 -14.14
CA SER A 91 6.70 1.47 -13.24
C SER A 91 8.17 1.80 -13.50
N SER A 92 8.42 3.05 -13.88
CA SER A 92 9.78 3.54 -14.13
C SER A 92 10.60 3.70 -12.86
N THR A 93 9.96 3.75 -11.70
CA THR A 93 10.61 3.95 -10.41
C THR A 93 10.78 2.65 -9.62
N TYR A 94 10.27 1.54 -10.12
CA TYR A 94 10.43 0.26 -9.44
C TYR A 94 11.88 -0.22 -9.53
N LYS A 95 12.40 -0.70 -8.39
CA LYS A 95 13.74 -1.31 -8.31
C LYS A 95 13.63 -2.65 -7.60
N SER A 96 14.00 -3.72 -8.31
CA SER A 96 14.06 -5.04 -7.68
C SER A 96 15.27 -5.11 -6.75
N GLN A 97 15.09 -5.75 -5.60
CA GLN A 97 16.20 -6.06 -4.69
C GLN A 97 16.78 -7.45 -4.92
N GLY A 98 16.16 -8.24 -5.79
CA GLY A 98 16.61 -9.60 -6.08
C GLY A 98 16.45 -10.57 -4.91
N ILE A 99 15.56 -10.28 -3.97
CA ILE A 99 15.37 -11.07 -2.76
C ILE A 99 13.97 -11.68 -2.79
N GLY A 100 13.89 -13.01 -2.68
CA GLY A 100 12.63 -13.70 -2.50
C GLY A 100 12.20 -13.66 -1.04
N VAL A 101 10.91 -13.66 -0.81
CA VAL A 101 10.34 -13.63 0.55
C VAL A 101 9.07 -14.48 0.61
N THR A 102 8.92 -15.19 1.72
CA THR A 102 7.71 -15.96 2.03
C THR A 102 7.19 -15.52 3.39
N VAL A 103 5.90 -15.21 3.46
CA VAL A 103 5.25 -14.83 4.71
C VAL A 103 4.08 -15.76 4.95
N LYS A 104 4.02 -16.30 6.17
CA LYS A 104 2.95 -17.18 6.63
C LYS A 104 2.18 -16.50 7.74
N TYR A 105 0.86 -16.45 7.58
CA TYR A 105 -0.07 -15.96 8.59
C TYR A 105 -0.75 -17.14 9.27
N SER A 106 -1.58 -16.88 10.26
CA SER A 106 -2.38 -17.95 10.88
C SER A 106 -3.29 -18.62 9.86
N GLN A 107 -3.78 -17.88 8.90
CA GLN A 107 -4.55 -18.41 7.76
C GLN A 107 -3.98 -17.81 6.48
N GLY A 108 -3.36 -18.66 5.67
CA GLY A 108 -2.84 -18.22 4.40
C GLY A 108 -1.36 -17.85 4.42
N SER A 109 -0.82 -17.77 3.22
CA SER A 109 0.59 -17.43 2.99
C SER A 109 0.76 -16.86 1.59
N TRP A 110 1.89 -16.19 1.38
CA TRP A 110 2.28 -15.77 0.04
C TRP A 110 3.80 -15.85 -0.11
N THR A 111 4.22 -15.97 -1.35
CA THR A 111 5.63 -15.92 -1.76
C THR A 111 5.77 -14.88 -2.87
N GLY A 112 6.81 -14.10 -2.78
CA GLY A 112 7.06 -13.04 -3.76
C GLY A 112 8.49 -12.57 -3.75
N VAL A 113 8.70 -11.40 -4.34
CA VAL A 113 10.03 -10.77 -4.44
C VAL A 113 9.97 -9.36 -3.90
N LEU A 114 11.06 -8.93 -3.29
CA LEU A 114 11.20 -7.59 -2.73
C LEU A 114 11.75 -6.62 -3.75
N GLY A 115 11.25 -5.42 -3.68
CA GLY A 115 11.73 -4.27 -4.41
C GLY A 115 11.42 -3.00 -3.65
N THR A 116 11.69 -1.86 -4.29
CA THR A 116 11.29 -0.54 -3.79
C THR A 116 10.53 0.20 -4.86
N ASP A 117 9.58 0.99 -4.44
CA ASP A 117 8.89 1.92 -5.33
C ASP A 117 8.28 3.07 -4.53
N VAL A 118 7.76 4.04 -5.25
CA VAL A 118 7.15 5.24 -4.68
C VAL A 118 5.67 5.00 -4.46
N ILE A 119 5.15 5.41 -3.32
CA ILE A 119 3.72 5.36 -3.03
C ILE A 119 3.20 6.72 -2.62
N THR A 120 1.90 6.94 -2.87
CA THR A 120 1.14 8.05 -2.32
C THR A 120 -0.20 7.52 -1.82
N ILE A 121 -0.78 8.22 -0.84
CA ILE A 121 -2.10 7.90 -0.31
C ILE A 121 -3.00 9.09 -0.61
N PRO A 122 -3.86 9.02 -1.65
CA PRO A 122 -4.61 10.20 -2.14
C PRO A 122 -5.47 10.88 -1.09
N LYS A 123 -6.04 10.11 -0.17
CA LYS A 123 -6.90 10.64 0.89
C LYS A 123 -6.27 10.35 2.26
N GLY A 124 -5.00 10.67 2.43
CA GLY A 124 -4.30 10.31 3.65
C GLY A 124 -3.13 11.21 3.93
N ILE A 125 -2.08 10.59 4.45
CA ILE A 125 -0.84 11.30 4.78
C ILE A 125 -0.27 11.92 3.51
N TYR A 126 0.09 13.18 3.61
CA TYR A 126 0.68 13.92 2.53
C TYR A 126 2.04 13.38 2.10
N GLY A 127 2.32 13.47 0.80
CA GLY A 127 3.63 13.25 0.26
C GLY A 127 3.80 11.94 -0.51
N SER A 128 4.97 11.81 -1.12
CA SER A 128 5.40 10.59 -1.81
C SER A 128 6.47 9.93 -0.97
N TYR A 129 6.40 8.61 -0.87
CA TYR A 129 7.31 7.84 -0.01
C TYR A 129 7.89 6.69 -0.81
N THR A 130 9.22 6.53 -0.77
CA THR A 130 9.86 5.33 -1.30
C THR A 130 9.83 4.27 -0.22
N VAL A 131 9.24 3.12 -0.51
CA VAL A 131 9.04 2.05 0.46
C VAL A 131 9.51 0.72 -0.10
N ASN A 132 9.84 -0.20 0.79
CA ASN A 132 10.01 -1.60 0.43
C ASN A 132 8.65 -2.20 0.12
N ILE A 133 8.56 -2.92 -1.00
CA ILE A 133 7.33 -3.53 -1.44
C ILE A 133 7.61 -4.96 -1.91
N ALA A 134 6.83 -5.91 -1.43
CA ALA A 134 6.84 -7.27 -1.93
C ALA A 134 5.76 -7.42 -3.00
N THR A 135 6.12 -7.98 -4.15
CA THR A 135 5.15 -8.35 -5.18
C THR A 135 4.89 -9.84 -5.06
N ILE A 136 3.63 -10.18 -4.83
CA ILE A 136 3.20 -11.56 -4.58
C ILE A 136 3.08 -12.29 -5.91
N LEU A 137 3.82 -13.38 -6.07
CA LEU A 137 3.81 -14.22 -7.25
C LEU A 137 2.99 -15.48 -7.05
N GLU A 138 2.91 -15.99 -5.84
CA GLU A 138 2.13 -17.16 -5.45
C GLU A 138 1.51 -16.93 -4.09
N SER A 139 0.31 -17.43 -3.88
CA SER A 139 -0.37 -17.31 -2.60
C SER A 139 -1.26 -18.52 -2.34
N GLU A 140 -1.52 -18.79 -1.07
CA GLU A 140 -2.38 -19.87 -0.63
C GLU A 140 -3.29 -19.35 0.48
N ASN A 141 -4.59 -19.40 0.27
CA ASN A 141 -5.62 -18.92 1.21
C ASN A 141 -5.39 -17.48 1.69
N PHE A 142 -4.81 -16.66 0.85
CA PHE A 142 -4.52 -15.27 1.17
C PHE A 142 -5.55 -14.34 0.52
N PHE A 143 -5.66 -14.36 -0.80
CA PHE A 143 -6.70 -13.63 -1.52
C PHE A 143 -7.95 -14.50 -1.59
N LEU A 144 -8.87 -14.28 -0.66
CA LEU A 144 -10.10 -15.06 -0.62
C LEU A 144 -11.14 -14.50 -1.58
N ALA A 145 -12.01 -15.36 -2.08
CA ALA A 145 -13.07 -14.96 -2.99
C ALA A 145 -13.94 -13.86 -2.37
N GLY A 146 -14.23 -12.84 -3.16
CA GLY A 146 -15.07 -11.72 -2.74
C GLY A 146 -14.36 -10.61 -1.97
N VAL A 147 -13.06 -10.73 -1.69
CA VAL A 147 -12.31 -9.61 -1.11
C VAL A 147 -12.07 -8.53 -2.17
N LYS A 148 -12.08 -7.29 -1.74
CA LYS A 148 -11.94 -6.12 -2.63
C LYS A 148 -10.58 -5.47 -2.54
N TRP A 149 -9.67 -6.06 -1.78
CA TRP A 149 -8.31 -5.54 -1.62
C TRP A 149 -7.31 -6.37 -2.44
N HIS A 150 -6.19 -5.76 -2.78
CA HIS A 150 -5.19 -6.30 -3.68
C HIS A 150 -3.82 -6.45 -3.03
N GLY A 151 -3.72 -6.12 -1.77
CA GLY A 151 -2.47 -6.19 -1.01
C GLY A 151 -2.70 -5.87 0.45
N ILE A 152 -1.63 -5.89 1.21
CA ILE A 152 -1.67 -5.72 2.67
C ILE A 152 -0.58 -4.74 3.11
N LEU A 153 -0.95 -3.81 3.99
CA LEU A 153 -0.03 -2.88 4.62
C LEU A 153 0.14 -3.30 6.08
N GLY A 154 1.25 -3.94 6.37
CA GLY A 154 1.58 -4.35 7.72
C GLY A 154 2.13 -3.19 8.53
N LEU A 155 1.45 -2.82 9.60
CA LEU A 155 1.79 -1.68 10.45
C LEU A 155 2.41 -2.07 11.78
N ALA A 156 2.69 -3.35 12.00
CA ALA A 156 3.41 -3.81 13.18
C ALA A 156 4.90 -3.47 13.08
N TYR A 157 5.66 -3.87 14.07
CA TYR A 157 7.06 -3.49 14.18
C TYR A 157 7.95 -4.03 13.06
N ASP A 158 8.94 -3.24 12.67
CA ASP A 158 9.94 -3.60 11.67
C ASP A 158 10.64 -4.93 11.97
N ALA A 159 10.92 -5.20 13.22
CA ALA A 159 11.59 -6.44 13.64
C ALA A 159 10.83 -7.70 13.23
N LEU A 160 9.52 -7.59 12.99
CA LEU A 160 8.68 -8.71 12.55
C LEU A 160 8.55 -8.82 11.04
N ALA A 161 9.08 -7.87 10.28
CA ALA A 161 9.05 -7.90 8.82
C ALA A 161 9.92 -9.04 8.28
N LYS A 162 9.58 -9.54 7.09
CA LYS A 162 10.32 -10.61 6.42
C LYS A 162 10.93 -10.07 5.12
N PRO A 163 12.26 -10.19 4.91
CA PRO A 163 13.20 -10.49 5.99
C PRO A 163 13.28 -9.32 6.97
N SER A 164 13.68 -9.60 8.21
CA SER A 164 13.78 -8.54 9.21
C SER A 164 14.89 -7.56 8.83
N SER A 165 14.62 -6.30 9.06
CA SER A 165 15.57 -5.21 8.79
C SER A 165 16.49 -4.97 9.97
#